data_e5e7e3aa5368559992e418631e88be35
#
_entry.id   e5e7e3aa5368559992e418631e88be35
#
_cell.length_a   1.000
_cell.length_b   1.000
_cell.length_c   1.000
_cell.angle_alpha   90.00
_cell.angle_beta   90.00
_cell.angle_gamma   90.00
#
_symmetry.space_group_name_H-M   'P 1'
#
loop_
_entity.id
_entity.type
_entity.pdbx_description
1 polymer ?
#
loop_
_entity_poly.entity_id
_entity_poly.type
_entity_poly.pdbx_seq_one_letter_code
_entity_poly.pdbx_strand_id
1 'polypeptide(L)'
;MPVTDTTEKRFEDDITGYLLSEGGYTRNADIYDPKLGLFPATLIRFVQRTQPKTWARFVNMNAVEPERKFCTVFNNACDMDGLLHVLRHGFKHRGISFRVCYFRPESDLNQTDAGHYAANELCCNRQWFYSKHNHNSVDMMLSINGIPAFAFELKNQFTGQSVENAKR
;
A
#
# COMPACT_ATOMS: atom_id res chain seq x y z
N MET A 1 39.82 12.43 2.73
CA MET A 1 38.80 11.38 2.63
C MET A 1 37.45 12.05 2.70
N PRO A 2 36.47 11.76 1.82
CA PRO A 2 35.14 12.33 1.94
C PRO A 2 34.52 11.89 3.27
N VAL A 3 34.05 12.81 4.06
CA VAL A 3 33.31 12.55 5.29
C VAL A 3 32.03 11.82 4.87
N THR A 4 31.88 10.57 5.25
CA THR A 4 30.65 9.82 5.02
C THR A 4 29.56 10.44 5.89
N ASP A 5 28.58 11.09 5.28
CA ASP A 5 27.41 11.58 5.97
C ASP A 5 26.58 10.35 6.42
N THR A 6 26.55 10.09 7.73
CA THR A 6 25.86 8.96 8.36
C THR A 6 24.53 9.37 8.98
N THR A 7 23.94 10.46 8.51
CA THR A 7 22.65 10.94 9.03
C THR A 7 21.51 10.00 8.66
N GLU A 8 20.46 9.95 9.50
CA GLU A 8 19.22 9.23 9.23
C GLU A 8 18.64 9.65 7.88
N LYS A 9 18.69 10.94 7.55
CA LYS A 9 18.23 11.49 6.29
C LYS A 9 18.95 10.88 5.08
N ARG A 10 20.26 10.70 5.15
CA ARG A 10 21.02 10.08 4.06
C ARG A 10 20.66 8.62 3.88
N PHE A 11 20.48 7.89 4.97
CA PHE A 11 20.05 6.49 4.93
C PHE A 11 18.65 6.36 4.32
N GLU A 12 17.72 7.27 4.68
CA GLU A 12 16.41 7.36 4.05
C GLU A 12 16.51 7.69 2.56
N ASP A 13 17.39 8.61 2.16
CA ASP A 13 17.65 8.97 0.76
C ASP A 13 18.18 7.77 -0.04
N ASP A 14 19.13 7.03 0.51
CA ASP A 14 19.75 5.86 -0.13
C ASP A 14 18.72 4.74 -0.33
N ILE A 15 17.92 4.41 0.69
CA ILE A 15 16.85 3.41 0.59
C ILE A 15 15.81 3.84 -0.45
N THR A 16 15.34 5.08 -0.35
CA THR A 16 14.33 5.60 -1.28
C THR A 16 14.86 5.61 -2.71
N GLY A 17 16.12 6.05 -2.90
CA GLY A 17 16.79 6.04 -4.20
C GLY A 17 16.81 4.65 -4.81
N TYR A 18 17.25 3.65 -4.05
CA TYR A 18 17.27 2.25 -4.51
C TYR A 18 15.88 1.72 -4.86
N LEU A 19 14.89 1.95 -4.00
CA LEU A 19 13.50 1.49 -4.24
C LEU A 19 12.93 2.08 -5.52
N LEU A 20 13.21 3.37 -5.81
CA LEU A 20 12.69 4.06 -6.99
C LEU A 20 13.46 3.72 -8.27
N SER A 21 14.78 3.45 -8.20
CA SER A 21 15.59 3.15 -9.38
C SER A 21 15.61 1.68 -9.75
N GLU A 22 15.75 0.79 -8.74
CA GLU A 22 15.99 -0.64 -8.93
C GLU A 22 14.84 -1.50 -8.35
N GLY A 23 14.17 -1.02 -7.30
CA GLY A 23 13.17 -1.78 -6.56
C GLY A 23 11.80 -1.87 -7.23
N GLY A 24 11.58 -1.16 -8.35
CA GLY A 24 10.30 -1.13 -9.04
C GLY A 24 9.20 -0.36 -8.32
N TYR A 25 9.57 0.47 -7.33
CA TYR A 25 8.63 1.34 -6.62
C TYR A 25 8.49 2.68 -7.34
N THR A 26 7.33 3.31 -7.14
CA THR A 26 7.05 4.69 -7.57
C THR A 26 6.62 5.52 -6.36
N ARG A 27 6.53 6.84 -6.53
CA ARG A 27 5.89 7.71 -5.53
C ARG A 27 4.39 7.72 -5.76
N ASN A 28 3.60 7.53 -4.70
CA ASN A 28 2.16 7.67 -4.83
C ASN A 28 1.80 9.17 -4.90
N ALA A 29 1.15 9.56 -5.98
CA ALA A 29 0.68 10.92 -6.20
C ALA A 29 -0.77 11.14 -5.69
N ASP A 30 -1.49 10.05 -5.37
CA ASP A 30 -2.86 10.13 -4.89
C ASP A 30 -2.91 10.55 -3.41
N ILE A 31 -4.06 11.06 -3.00
CA ILE A 31 -4.28 11.54 -1.64
C ILE A 31 -4.57 10.36 -0.71
N TYR A 32 -3.81 10.29 0.38
CA TYR A 32 -4.08 9.37 1.48
C TYR A 32 -5.31 9.79 2.28
N ASP A 33 -6.22 8.87 2.54
CA ASP A 33 -7.34 9.10 3.45
C ASP A 33 -7.07 8.44 4.82
N PRO A 34 -6.75 9.23 5.86
CA PRO A 34 -6.43 8.69 7.18
C PRO A 34 -7.64 8.07 7.91
N LYS A 35 -8.88 8.34 7.46
CA LYS A 35 -10.07 7.67 8.01
C LYS A 35 -10.20 6.26 7.49
N LEU A 36 -9.81 6.06 6.24
CA LEU A 36 -9.86 4.76 5.57
C LEU A 36 -8.55 4.00 5.73
N GLY A 37 -7.46 4.67 6.11
CA GLY A 37 -6.14 4.06 6.22
C GLY A 37 -5.54 3.64 4.89
N LEU A 38 -5.91 4.27 3.76
CA LEU A 38 -5.50 3.87 2.42
C LEU A 38 -5.49 5.06 1.42
N PHE A 39 -5.02 4.81 0.20
CA PHE A 39 -5.13 5.70 -0.96
C PHE A 39 -6.30 5.24 -1.84
N PRO A 40 -7.52 5.78 -1.66
CA PRO A 40 -8.73 5.26 -2.30
C PRO A 40 -8.64 5.24 -3.82
N ALA A 41 -8.13 6.33 -4.41
CA ALA A 41 -8.04 6.45 -5.87
C ALA A 41 -7.13 5.38 -6.49
N THR A 42 -5.98 5.09 -5.86
CA THR A 42 -5.06 4.04 -6.30
C THR A 42 -5.72 2.66 -6.23
N LEU A 43 -6.37 2.34 -5.09
CA LEU A 43 -7.02 1.04 -4.89
C LEU A 43 -8.15 0.81 -5.90
N ILE A 44 -8.99 1.82 -6.10
CA ILE A 44 -10.12 1.75 -7.04
C ILE A 44 -9.61 1.59 -8.47
N ARG A 45 -8.63 2.39 -8.88
CA ARG A 45 -8.01 2.30 -10.21
C ARG A 45 -7.43 0.91 -10.46
N PHE A 46 -6.75 0.32 -9.48
CA PHE A 46 -6.24 -1.04 -9.57
C PHE A 46 -7.36 -2.06 -9.81
N VAL A 47 -8.43 -2.02 -9.03
CA VAL A 47 -9.57 -2.95 -9.16
C VAL A 47 -10.30 -2.75 -10.49
N GLN A 48 -10.54 -1.52 -10.91
CA GLN A 48 -11.16 -1.21 -12.19
C GLN A 48 -10.35 -1.76 -13.38
N ARG A 49 -9.03 -1.62 -13.32
CA ARG A 49 -8.11 -2.08 -14.36
C ARG A 49 -8.01 -3.60 -14.44
N THR A 50 -7.92 -4.27 -13.28
CA THR A 50 -7.69 -5.71 -13.23
C THR A 50 -8.96 -6.54 -13.23
N GLN A 51 -10.10 -5.96 -12.83
CA GLN A 51 -11.38 -6.67 -12.66
C GLN A 51 -12.58 -5.86 -13.17
N PRO A 52 -12.56 -5.37 -14.42
CA PRO A 52 -13.57 -4.43 -14.94
C PRO A 52 -14.99 -4.99 -14.89
N LYS A 53 -15.18 -6.27 -15.18
CA LYS A 53 -16.50 -6.92 -15.13
C LYS A 53 -17.03 -7.04 -13.70
N THR A 54 -16.15 -7.35 -12.76
CA THR A 54 -16.48 -7.44 -11.34
C THR A 54 -16.84 -6.07 -10.78
N TRP A 55 -16.07 -5.05 -11.15
CA TRP A 55 -16.34 -3.66 -10.78
C TRP A 55 -17.69 -3.18 -11.33
N ALA A 56 -18.00 -3.43 -12.60
CA ALA A 56 -19.27 -3.05 -13.19
C ALA A 56 -20.48 -3.69 -12.45
N ARG A 57 -20.38 -4.97 -12.08
CA ARG A 57 -21.40 -5.63 -11.26
C ARG A 57 -21.57 -4.96 -9.91
N PHE A 58 -20.47 -4.60 -9.27
CA PHE A 58 -20.51 -3.92 -7.97
C PHE A 58 -21.16 -2.54 -8.06
N VAL A 59 -20.82 -1.74 -9.09
CA VAL A 59 -21.43 -0.43 -9.34
C VAL A 59 -22.94 -0.56 -9.57
N ASN A 60 -23.38 -1.53 -10.36
CA ASN A 60 -24.81 -1.77 -10.59
C ASN A 60 -25.58 -2.12 -9.29
N MET A 61 -24.93 -2.79 -8.35
CA MET A 61 -25.52 -3.11 -7.04
C MET A 61 -25.45 -1.96 -6.03
N ASN A 62 -24.58 -1.00 -6.24
CA ASN A 62 -24.28 0.10 -5.34
C ASN A 62 -24.23 1.42 -6.12
N ALA A 63 -25.35 1.82 -6.71
CA ALA A 63 -25.42 2.97 -7.62
C ALA A 63 -25.03 4.32 -6.96
N VAL A 64 -25.17 4.43 -5.63
CA VAL A 64 -24.83 5.64 -4.89
C VAL A 64 -23.44 5.48 -4.27
N GLU A 65 -22.52 6.37 -4.64
CA GLU A 65 -21.13 6.44 -4.15
C GLU A 65 -20.38 5.07 -4.16
N PRO A 66 -20.34 4.37 -5.31
CA PRO A 66 -19.79 3.00 -5.35
C PRO A 66 -18.33 2.93 -4.88
N GLU A 67 -17.53 3.94 -5.17
CA GLU A 67 -16.12 4.01 -4.77
C GLU A 67 -15.96 4.07 -3.25
N ARG A 68 -16.71 4.95 -2.60
CA ARG A 68 -16.71 5.07 -1.14
C ARG A 68 -17.23 3.79 -0.50
N LYS A 69 -18.29 3.21 -1.08
CA LYS A 69 -18.85 1.95 -0.61
C LYS A 69 -17.83 0.81 -0.73
N PHE A 70 -17.08 0.76 -1.83
CA PHE A 70 -16.03 -0.24 -2.02
C PHE A 70 -14.96 -0.16 -0.93
N CYS A 71 -14.44 1.05 -0.64
CA CYS A 71 -13.45 1.25 0.41
C CYS A 71 -13.97 0.84 1.79
N THR A 72 -15.25 1.15 2.09
CA THR A 72 -15.89 0.72 3.34
C THR A 72 -15.98 -0.81 3.44
N VAL A 73 -16.38 -1.47 2.35
CA VAL A 73 -16.49 -2.94 2.30
C VAL A 73 -15.11 -3.60 2.43
N PHE A 74 -14.09 -3.03 1.79
CA PHE A 74 -12.71 -3.48 1.92
C PHE A 74 -12.22 -3.37 3.37
N ASN A 75 -12.42 -2.23 4.03
CA ASN A 75 -12.03 -2.04 5.43
C ASN A 75 -12.74 -3.02 6.34
N ASN A 76 -14.05 -3.22 6.17
CA ASN A 76 -14.80 -4.21 6.96
C ASN A 76 -14.22 -5.62 6.78
N ALA A 77 -13.80 -5.98 5.56
CA ALA A 77 -13.16 -7.28 5.33
C ALA A 77 -11.80 -7.37 6.03
N CYS A 78 -11.02 -6.29 6.02
CA CYS A 78 -9.76 -6.23 6.76
C CYS A 78 -9.95 -6.31 8.28
N ASP A 79 -11.01 -5.70 8.81
CA ASP A 79 -11.34 -5.77 10.25
C ASP A 79 -11.77 -7.20 10.66
N MET A 80 -12.46 -7.91 9.77
CA MET A 80 -12.95 -9.27 10.05
C MET A 80 -11.87 -10.33 9.88
N ASP A 81 -11.14 -10.30 8.78
CA ASP A 81 -10.25 -11.38 8.34
C ASP A 81 -8.77 -11.05 8.51
N GLY A 82 -8.46 -9.78 8.75
CA GLY A 82 -7.11 -9.24 8.79
C GLY A 82 -6.57 -8.86 7.41
N LEU A 83 -5.78 -7.77 7.36
CA LEU A 83 -5.23 -7.24 6.12
C LEU A 83 -4.43 -8.29 5.33
N LEU A 84 -3.57 -9.07 5.99
CA LEU A 84 -2.74 -10.06 5.31
C LEU A 84 -3.58 -11.15 4.63
N HIS A 85 -4.68 -11.57 5.25
CA HIS A 85 -5.63 -12.50 4.65
C HIS A 85 -6.28 -11.90 3.41
N VAL A 86 -6.76 -10.67 3.50
CA VAL A 86 -7.41 -9.96 2.39
C VAL A 86 -6.42 -9.74 1.23
N LEU A 87 -5.16 -9.42 1.49
CA LEU A 87 -4.14 -9.31 0.45
C LEU A 87 -3.91 -10.65 -0.27
N ARG A 88 -3.87 -11.76 0.47
CA ARG A 88 -3.60 -13.10 -0.09
C ARG A 88 -4.80 -13.69 -0.82
N HIS A 89 -5.98 -13.52 -0.27
CA HIS A 89 -7.17 -14.26 -0.72
C HIS A 89 -8.24 -13.37 -1.34
N GLY A 90 -8.11 -12.04 -1.21
CA GLY A 90 -9.17 -11.10 -1.55
C GLY A 90 -10.30 -11.13 -0.53
N PHE A 91 -11.44 -10.58 -0.91
CA PHE A 91 -12.65 -10.57 -0.07
C PHE A 91 -13.91 -10.74 -0.92
N LYS A 92 -15.03 -11.04 -0.25
CA LYS A 92 -16.33 -11.19 -0.90
C LYS A 92 -17.35 -10.20 -0.34
N HIS A 93 -18.15 -9.65 -1.23
CA HIS A 93 -19.29 -8.83 -0.85
C HIS A 93 -20.51 -9.18 -1.70
N ARG A 94 -21.60 -9.65 -1.06
CA ARG A 94 -22.87 -10.02 -1.72
C ARG A 94 -22.66 -10.89 -2.98
N GLY A 95 -21.83 -11.91 -2.88
CA GLY A 95 -21.55 -12.84 -3.98
C GLY A 95 -20.59 -12.33 -5.04
N ILE A 96 -20.02 -11.14 -4.86
CA ILE A 96 -18.94 -10.60 -5.70
C ILE A 96 -17.62 -10.80 -4.99
N SER A 97 -16.64 -11.42 -5.67
CA SER A 97 -15.28 -11.62 -5.15
C SER A 97 -14.33 -10.60 -5.74
N PHE A 98 -13.48 -10.00 -4.88
CA PHE A 98 -12.47 -9.03 -5.28
C PHE A 98 -11.08 -9.51 -4.89
N ARG A 99 -10.10 -9.23 -5.75
CA ARG A 99 -8.68 -9.29 -5.46
C ARG A 99 -8.14 -7.87 -5.35
N VAL A 100 -7.34 -7.61 -4.33
CA VAL A 100 -6.70 -6.30 -4.11
C VAL A 100 -5.19 -6.35 -4.28
N CYS A 101 -4.66 -7.57 -4.48
CA CYS A 101 -3.26 -7.82 -4.77
C CYS A 101 -3.14 -9.15 -5.52
N TYR A 102 -2.17 -9.23 -6.41
CA TYR A 102 -1.80 -10.47 -7.10
C TYR A 102 -0.36 -10.83 -6.77
N PHE A 103 -0.16 -12.03 -6.28
CA PHE A 103 1.18 -12.57 -5.99
C PHE A 103 1.82 -13.13 -7.25
N ARG A 104 3.14 -13.24 -7.23
CA ARG A 104 3.88 -13.82 -8.34
C ARG A 104 3.38 -15.25 -8.60
N PRO A 105 3.00 -15.57 -9.85
CA PRO A 105 2.60 -16.94 -10.20
C PRO A 105 3.80 -17.89 -10.10
N GLU A 106 3.53 -19.16 -9.81
CA GLU A 106 4.56 -20.20 -9.77
C GLU A 106 5.18 -20.49 -11.13
N SER A 107 4.45 -20.17 -12.21
CA SER A 107 4.88 -20.38 -13.60
C SER A 107 4.50 -19.18 -14.45
N ASP A 108 5.42 -18.77 -15.31
CA ASP A 108 5.21 -17.68 -16.29
C ASP A 108 4.41 -18.15 -17.54
N LEU A 109 3.97 -19.41 -17.57
CA LEU A 109 3.19 -19.96 -18.68
C LEU A 109 1.78 -19.36 -18.79
N ASN A 110 1.21 -18.90 -17.67
CA ASN A 110 -0.08 -18.21 -17.66
C ASN A 110 0.11 -16.70 -17.81
N GLN A 111 0.01 -16.20 -19.05
CA GLN A 111 0.16 -14.78 -19.35
C GLN A 111 -0.86 -13.89 -18.62
N THR A 112 -2.05 -14.41 -18.31
CA THR A 112 -3.07 -13.66 -17.57
C THR A 112 -2.62 -13.41 -16.14
N ASP A 113 -2.09 -14.43 -15.45
CA ASP A 113 -1.61 -14.29 -14.07
C ASP A 113 -0.35 -13.45 -13.99
N ALA A 114 0.55 -13.57 -14.96
CA ALA A 114 1.73 -12.71 -15.10
C ALA A 114 1.32 -11.24 -15.32
N GLY A 115 0.31 -10.99 -16.17
CA GLY A 115 -0.25 -9.65 -16.39
C GLY A 115 -0.92 -9.06 -15.14
N HIS A 116 -1.65 -9.86 -14.38
CA HIS A 116 -2.23 -9.45 -13.10
C HIS A 116 -1.15 -9.09 -12.07
N TYR A 117 -0.10 -9.92 -11.97
CA TYR A 117 1.02 -9.63 -11.06
C TYR A 117 1.74 -8.34 -11.46
N ALA A 118 2.02 -8.14 -12.73
CA ALA A 118 2.64 -6.94 -13.25
C ALA A 118 1.77 -5.67 -13.10
N ALA A 119 0.45 -5.84 -12.92
CA ALA A 119 -0.46 -4.74 -12.69
C ALA A 119 -0.41 -4.18 -11.24
N ASN A 120 0.27 -4.84 -10.30
CA ASN A 120 0.44 -4.27 -8.96
C ASN A 120 1.20 -2.94 -9.02
N GLU A 121 0.74 -1.98 -8.24
CA GLU A 121 1.38 -0.67 -8.05
C GLU A 121 2.09 -0.67 -6.69
N LEU A 122 3.43 -0.69 -6.71
CA LEU A 122 4.25 -0.59 -5.52
C LEU A 122 4.67 0.87 -5.34
N CYS A 123 4.35 1.46 -4.18
CA CYS A 123 4.70 2.84 -3.92
C CYS A 123 5.48 2.99 -2.62
N CYS A 124 6.42 3.96 -2.63
CA CYS A 124 7.22 4.37 -1.48
C CYS A 124 6.93 5.85 -1.20
N ASN A 125 6.46 6.17 -0.02
CA ASN A 125 6.22 7.52 0.46
C ASN A 125 7.11 7.79 1.68
N ARG A 126 7.74 8.98 1.70
CA ARG A 126 8.58 9.46 2.81
C ARG A 126 7.77 10.37 3.72
N GLN A 127 8.19 10.48 4.98
CA GLN A 127 7.61 11.38 5.97
C GLN A 127 6.08 11.29 5.96
N TRP A 128 5.58 10.06 6.12
CA TRP A 128 4.17 9.77 5.98
C TRP A 128 3.39 10.07 7.25
N PHE A 129 2.51 11.07 7.17
CA PHE A 129 1.60 11.47 8.24
C PHE A 129 0.36 10.56 8.23
N TYR A 130 0.28 9.63 9.16
CA TYR A 130 -0.80 8.63 9.21
C TYR A 130 -1.98 9.02 10.09
N SER A 131 -1.82 10.02 10.98
CA SER A 131 -2.84 10.41 11.95
C SER A 131 -3.42 11.79 11.65
N LYS A 132 -4.72 11.93 11.89
CA LYS A 132 -5.40 13.25 11.89
C LYS A 132 -5.35 13.97 13.24
N HIS A 133 -5.08 13.23 14.30
CA HIS A 133 -5.19 13.74 15.67
C HIS A 133 -3.88 14.30 16.20
N ASN A 134 -2.79 13.91 15.61
CA ASN A 134 -1.45 14.36 15.94
C ASN A 134 -0.60 14.42 14.68
N HIS A 135 0.51 15.15 14.73
CA HIS A 135 1.47 15.24 13.62
C HIS A 135 2.46 14.06 13.60
N ASN A 136 2.03 12.89 14.09
CA ASN A 136 2.88 11.72 14.05
C ASN A 136 3.07 11.27 12.60
N SER A 137 4.32 11.12 12.22
CA SER A 137 4.75 10.58 10.93
C SER A 137 5.69 9.42 11.15
N VAL A 138 5.79 8.56 10.16
CA VAL A 138 6.88 7.58 10.06
C VAL A 138 7.79 8.00 8.90
N ASP A 139 9.05 7.62 8.99
CA ASP A 139 10.06 8.05 8.02
C ASP A 139 9.74 7.55 6.62
N MET A 140 9.27 6.32 6.53
CA MET A 140 8.94 5.70 5.25
C MET A 140 7.74 4.76 5.35
N MET A 141 6.89 4.77 4.32
CA MET A 141 5.77 3.85 4.17
C MET A 141 5.80 3.25 2.77
N LEU A 142 5.68 1.93 2.69
CA LEU A 142 5.47 1.19 1.45
C LEU A 142 4.03 0.76 1.32
N SER A 143 3.46 0.99 0.15
CA SER A 143 2.09 0.56 -0.16
C SER A 143 2.05 -0.31 -1.41
N ILE A 144 1.05 -1.17 -1.46
CA ILE A 144 0.69 -1.96 -2.63
C ILE A 144 -0.75 -1.65 -3.03
N ASN A 145 -0.93 -1.22 -4.27
CA ASN A 145 -2.26 -0.88 -4.82
C ASN A 145 -3.02 0.14 -3.96
N GLY A 146 -2.29 1.08 -3.35
CA GLY A 146 -2.87 2.09 -2.47
C GLY A 146 -3.14 1.63 -1.03
N ILE A 147 -2.77 0.40 -0.68
CA ILE A 147 -2.91 -0.17 0.66
C ILE A 147 -1.57 -0.08 1.37
N PRO A 148 -1.41 0.69 2.46
CA PRO A 148 -0.19 0.69 3.29
C PRO A 148 0.09 -0.71 3.82
N ALA A 149 1.29 -1.24 3.53
CA ALA A 149 1.69 -2.59 3.89
C ALA A 149 2.83 -2.61 4.91
N PHE A 150 3.77 -1.66 4.81
CA PHE A 150 4.93 -1.55 5.68
C PHE A 150 5.17 -0.10 6.06
N ALA A 151 5.51 0.13 7.33
CA ALA A 151 5.97 1.40 7.86
C ALA A 151 7.34 1.22 8.51
N PHE A 152 8.23 2.18 8.28
CA PHE A 152 9.59 2.15 8.81
C PHE A 152 9.87 3.41 9.59
N GLU A 153 10.48 3.22 10.76
CA GLU A 153 11.11 4.24 11.56
C GLU A 153 12.61 3.97 11.53
N LEU A 154 13.38 4.84 10.91
CA LEU A 154 14.82 4.68 10.74
C LEU A 154 15.54 5.27 11.94
N LYS A 155 16.50 4.56 12.51
CA LYS A 155 17.27 5.01 13.66
C LYS A 155 18.77 4.96 13.38
N ASN A 156 19.44 6.03 13.70
CA ASN A 156 20.89 6.10 13.62
C ASN A 156 21.52 5.51 14.88
N GLN A 157 22.22 4.40 14.75
CA GLN A 157 22.90 3.74 15.87
C GLN A 157 24.00 4.61 16.50
N PHE A 158 24.52 5.58 15.77
CA PHE A 158 25.59 6.47 16.28
C PHE A 158 25.07 7.59 17.19
N THR A 159 23.76 7.83 17.26
CA THR A 159 23.17 8.86 18.11
C THR A 159 22.70 8.37 19.47
N GLY A 160 22.99 7.10 19.82
CA GLY A 160 22.56 6.49 21.10
C GLY A 160 21.06 6.22 21.21
N GLN A 161 20.32 6.41 20.11
CA GLN A 161 18.90 6.02 20.05
C GLN A 161 18.80 4.52 19.78
N SER A 162 18.04 3.81 20.61
CA SER A 162 17.81 2.37 20.49
C SER A 162 16.37 2.08 20.06
N VAL A 163 16.14 0.85 19.59
CA VAL A 163 14.80 0.34 19.23
C VAL A 163 13.81 0.47 20.40
N GLU A 164 14.29 0.50 21.65
CA GLU A 164 13.46 0.69 22.84
C GLU A 164 12.89 2.10 22.95
N ASN A 165 13.57 3.11 22.42
CA ASN A 165 13.08 4.49 22.38
C ASN A 165 11.97 4.70 21.35
N ALA A 166 11.89 3.83 20.35
CA ALA A 166 10.85 3.88 19.31
C ALA A 166 9.52 3.20 19.73
N LYS A 167 9.53 2.46 20.85
CA LYS A 167 8.33 1.75 21.37
C LYS A 167 7.52 2.56 22.40
N ARG A 168 7.95 3.76 22.73
CA ARG A 168 7.24 4.70 23.62
C ARG A 168 6.53 5.75 22.79
#